data_4417a7150ce3d7bd7caf76e9f51d2fcf
#
_entry.id   4417a7150ce3d7bd7caf76e9f51d2fcf
#
_cell.length_a   1.000
_cell.length_b   1.000
_cell.length_c   1.000
_cell.angle_alpha   90.00
_cell.angle_beta   90.00
_cell.angle_gamma   90.00
#
_symmetry.space_group_name_H-M   'P 1'
#
loop_
_entity.id
_entity.type
_entity.pdbx_description
1 polymer ?
#
loop_
_entity_poly.entity_id
_entity_poly.type
_entity_poly.pdbx_seq_one_letter_code
_entity_poly.pdbx_strand_id
1 'polypeptide(L)'
;MTPERLGLLWGITVFAGAFARLISSISGFPSVVILLISGLIIGRSGLGLVEPLDLGQGLETIVGLLVCLVLFEGGLNLKLPEGNIRNTVLKISSTRLLISLAAGILIAHWLAGLSWSVAGVYSAIVLATGPTVVTPLVEQIKLASPLSEVLKAEGLVLEPIGAVLALLLLEFVLGDLHGIQEVFIALMQRLGGGVLIGLSSGWLLSEILKKIKNEASYGIELQVTLGFIFLVYGICEYFLPESGLPASVASGFIVGQREVIDKEKLDNLIGELAQL
;
A
#
# COMPACT_ATOMS: atom_id res chain seq x y z
N MET A 1 22.25 -1.75 -19.41
CA MET A 1 22.96 -1.92 -18.11
C MET A 1 23.50 -3.33 -18.00
N THR A 2 24.71 -3.54 -17.43
CA THR A 2 25.21 -4.90 -17.19
C THR A 2 24.52 -5.50 -15.95
N PRO A 3 24.26 -6.83 -15.92
CA PRO A 3 23.65 -7.48 -14.76
C PRO A 3 24.39 -7.25 -13.43
N GLU A 4 25.71 -7.12 -13.52
CA GLU A 4 26.59 -6.86 -12.37
C GLU A 4 26.32 -5.49 -11.73
N ARG A 5 26.14 -4.45 -12.57
CA ARG A 5 25.81 -3.11 -12.09
C ARG A 5 24.42 -3.04 -11.50
N LEU A 6 23.47 -3.78 -12.07
CA LEU A 6 22.12 -3.88 -11.53
C LEU A 6 22.13 -4.53 -10.13
N GLY A 7 22.89 -5.63 -9.96
CA GLY A 7 23.05 -6.28 -8.65
C GLY A 7 23.68 -5.36 -7.60
N LEU A 8 24.67 -4.55 -7.99
CA LEU A 8 25.28 -3.57 -7.09
C LEU A 8 24.28 -2.50 -6.64
N LEU A 9 23.48 -1.96 -7.59
CA LEU A 9 22.47 -0.94 -7.28
C LEU A 9 21.40 -1.47 -6.32
N TRP A 10 20.88 -2.68 -6.56
CA TRP A 10 19.96 -3.33 -5.62
C TRP A 10 20.61 -3.56 -4.26
N GLY A 11 21.86 -4.04 -4.23
CA GLY A 11 22.61 -4.23 -2.99
C GLY A 11 22.78 -2.95 -2.19
N ILE A 12 23.14 -1.84 -2.85
CA ILE A 12 23.26 -0.52 -2.19
C ILE A 12 21.90 -0.07 -1.65
N THR A 13 20.82 -0.22 -2.42
CA THR A 13 19.48 0.22 -2.02
C THR A 13 18.98 -0.55 -0.79
N VAL A 14 19.08 -1.88 -0.81
CA VAL A 14 18.65 -2.74 0.30
C VAL A 14 19.51 -2.48 1.54
N PHE A 15 20.84 -2.35 1.37
CA PHE A 15 21.75 -2.05 2.48
C PHE A 15 21.45 -0.68 3.11
N ALA A 16 21.22 0.35 2.30
CA ALA A 16 20.88 1.68 2.78
C ALA A 16 19.54 1.67 3.54
N GLY A 17 18.55 0.92 3.04
CA GLY A 17 17.27 0.71 3.72
C GLY A 17 17.44 0.05 5.09
N ALA A 18 18.17 -1.07 5.15
CA ALA A 18 18.45 -1.78 6.40
C ALA A 18 19.23 -0.90 7.40
N PHE A 19 20.21 -0.14 6.91
CA PHE A 19 20.99 0.77 7.75
C PHE A 19 20.15 1.95 8.27
N ALA A 20 19.27 2.51 7.43
CA ALA A 20 18.34 3.56 7.85
C ALA A 20 17.40 3.07 8.97
N ARG A 21 16.93 1.81 8.88
CA ARG A 21 16.13 1.19 9.95
C ARG A 21 16.91 0.99 11.24
N LEU A 22 18.16 0.55 11.13
CA LEU A 22 19.03 0.44 12.30
C LEU A 22 19.19 1.80 13.01
N ILE A 23 19.42 2.87 12.25
CA ILE A 23 19.49 4.23 12.81
C ILE A 23 18.15 4.61 13.47
N SER A 24 17.01 4.31 12.84
CA SER A 24 15.68 4.54 13.40
C SER A 24 15.51 3.86 14.75
N SER A 25 15.87 2.58 14.85
CA SER A 25 15.72 1.82 16.09
C SER A 25 16.58 2.35 17.25
N ILE A 26 17.75 2.91 16.92
CA ILE A 26 18.67 3.48 17.92
C ILE A 26 18.26 4.91 18.30
N SER A 27 17.86 5.72 17.33
CA SER A 27 17.55 7.15 17.53
C SER A 27 16.14 7.43 18.03
N GLY A 28 15.22 6.48 17.88
CA GLY A 28 13.79 6.66 18.17
C GLY A 28 13.06 7.56 17.16
N PHE A 29 13.70 7.97 16.06
CA PHE A 29 13.04 8.70 14.99
C PHE A 29 12.23 7.77 14.10
N PRO A 30 11.10 8.23 13.51
CA PRO A 30 10.31 7.43 12.59
C PRO A 30 11.16 6.91 11.41
N SER A 31 11.08 5.61 11.14
CA SER A 31 11.87 4.94 10.09
C SER A 31 11.67 5.57 8.71
N VAL A 32 10.44 5.97 8.39
CA VAL A 32 10.09 6.61 7.11
C VAL A 32 10.89 7.88 6.86
N VAL A 33 11.11 8.71 7.90
CA VAL A 33 11.89 9.94 7.77
C VAL A 33 13.35 9.64 7.44
N ILE A 34 13.94 8.65 8.14
CA ILE A 34 15.33 8.27 7.93
C ILE A 34 15.51 7.59 6.56
N LEU A 35 14.54 6.76 6.12
CA LEU A 35 14.52 6.16 4.80
C LEU A 35 14.46 7.23 3.69
N LEU A 36 13.61 8.24 3.82
CA LEU A 36 13.54 9.36 2.86
C LEU A 36 14.86 10.12 2.80
N ILE A 37 15.46 10.44 3.95
CA ILE A 37 16.77 11.12 4.01
C ILE A 37 17.85 10.25 3.37
N SER A 38 17.90 8.96 3.67
CA SER A 38 18.87 8.04 3.06
C SER A 38 18.70 7.95 1.55
N GLY A 39 17.45 7.87 1.06
CA GLY A 39 17.13 7.88 -0.36
C GLY A 39 17.58 9.18 -1.07
N LEU A 40 17.40 10.35 -0.43
CA LEU A 40 17.90 11.61 -0.95
C LEU A 40 19.44 11.66 -1.01
N ILE A 41 20.12 11.09 0.00
CA ILE A 41 21.59 11.06 0.05
C ILE A 41 22.16 10.15 -1.04
N ILE A 42 21.64 8.92 -1.21
CA ILE A 42 22.18 7.96 -2.19
C ILE A 42 21.66 8.21 -3.61
N GLY A 43 20.52 8.90 -3.74
CA GLY A 43 19.86 9.20 -5.01
C GLY A 43 20.54 10.30 -5.81
N ARG A 44 19.95 10.62 -6.96
CA ARG A 44 20.44 11.61 -7.92
C ARG A 44 20.70 12.99 -7.32
N SER A 45 19.89 13.40 -6.35
CA SER A 45 19.99 14.70 -5.70
C SER A 45 21.15 14.80 -4.69
N GLY A 46 21.71 13.66 -4.26
CA GLY A 46 22.79 13.57 -3.30
C GLY A 46 24.07 13.01 -3.95
N LEU A 47 24.47 11.80 -3.57
CA LEU A 47 25.70 11.15 -4.03
C LEU A 47 25.61 10.58 -5.46
N GLY A 48 24.42 10.47 -6.02
CA GLY A 48 24.19 9.91 -7.36
C GLY A 48 24.58 8.43 -7.48
N LEU A 49 24.57 7.68 -6.39
CA LEU A 49 24.93 6.26 -6.37
C LEU A 49 23.85 5.39 -6.99
N VAL A 50 22.59 5.78 -6.80
CA VAL A 50 21.42 5.07 -7.32
C VAL A 50 20.56 6.02 -8.13
N GLU A 51 20.37 5.68 -9.41
CA GLU A 51 19.40 6.35 -10.27
C GLU A 51 18.20 5.41 -10.44
N PRO A 52 16.97 5.80 -10.02
CA PRO A 52 15.78 4.92 -10.13
C PRO A 52 15.50 4.48 -11.58
N LEU A 53 15.74 5.35 -12.57
CA LEU A 53 15.58 5.05 -14.00
C LEU A 53 16.52 3.93 -14.47
N ASP A 54 17.64 3.77 -13.82
CA ASP A 54 18.61 2.72 -14.13
C ASP A 54 18.12 1.32 -13.73
N LEU A 55 17.16 1.22 -12.78
CA LEU A 55 16.53 -0.03 -12.37
C LEU A 55 15.49 -0.53 -13.38
N GLY A 56 15.07 0.34 -14.31
CA GLY A 56 14.16 0.02 -15.41
C GLY A 56 12.74 -0.32 -14.95
N GLN A 57 11.95 -0.95 -15.84
CA GLN A 57 10.55 -1.33 -15.57
C GLN A 57 10.39 -2.34 -14.42
N GLY A 58 11.44 -3.05 -14.07
CA GLY A 58 11.43 -3.97 -12.93
C GLY A 58 11.21 -3.29 -11.58
N LEU A 59 11.59 -2.00 -11.44
CA LEU A 59 11.40 -1.25 -10.21
C LEU A 59 9.92 -1.10 -9.86
N GLU A 60 9.11 -0.67 -10.81
CA GLU A 60 7.65 -0.50 -10.61
C GLU A 60 6.98 -1.82 -10.19
N THR A 61 7.33 -2.91 -10.87
CA THR A 61 6.79 -4.23 -10.55
C THR A 61 7.17 -4.68 -9.14
N ILE A 62 8.43 -4.52 -8.74
CA ILE A 62 8.89 -4.93 -7.40
C ILE A 62 8.24 -4.05 -6.33
N VAL A 63 8.19 -2.74 -6.54
CA VAL A 63 7.52 -1.83 -5.60
C VAL A 63 6.04 -2.19 -5.46
N GLY A 64 5.34 -2.44 -6.56
CA GLY A 64 3.94 -2.86 -6.55
C GLY A 64 3.73 -4.18 -5.78
N LEU A 65 4.60 -5.17 -5.98
CA LEU A 65 4.56 -6.44 -5.23
C LEU A 65 4.82 -6.25 -3.73
N LEU A 66 5.73 -5.35 -3.34
CA LEU A 66 5.98 -5.04 -1.94
C LEU A 66 4.81 -4.28 -1.31
N VAL A 67 4.24 -3.32 -2.03
CA VAL A 67 3.05 -2.57 -1.57
C VAL A 67 1.86 -3.51 -1.40
N CYS A 68 1.62 -4.42 -2.36
CA CYS A 68 0.51 -5.39 -2.22
C CYS A 68 0.68 -6.29 -1.00
N LEU A 69 1.91 -6.64 -0.63
CA LEU A 69 2.21 -7.43 0.56
C LEU A 69 1.87 -6.67 1.84
N VAL A 70 2.28 -5.40 1.94
CA VAL A 70 1.94 -4.50 3.06
C VAL A 70 0.43 -4.33 3.20
N LEU A 71 -0.26 -4.13 2.08
CA LEU A 71 -1.71 -3.98 2.05
C LEU A 71 -2.44 -5.27 2.45
N PHE A 72 -1.93 -6.42 2.04
CA PHE A 72 -2.45 -7.71 2.49
C PHE A 72 -2.28 -7.89 3.99
N GLU A 73 -1.10 -7.60 4.55
CA GLU A 73 -0.82 -7.61 5.98
C GLU A 73 -1.76 -6.67 6.74
N GLY A 74 -1.89 -5.43 6.23
CA GLY A 74 -2.83 -4.47 6.80
C GLY A 74 -4.27 -4.99 6.82
N GLY A 75 -4.71 -5.62 5.72
CA GLY A 75 -6.00 -6.29 5.63
C GLY A 75 -6.14 -7.47 6.61
N LEU A 76 -5.12 -8.30 6.74
CA LEU A 76 -5.05 -9.43 7.64
C LEU A 76 -5.28 -9.02 9.11
N ASN A 77 -4.69 -7.90 9.50
CA ASN A 77 -4.74 -7.35 10.83
C ASN A 77 -5.93 -6.43 11.09
N LEU A 78 -6.72 -6.15 10.04
CA LEU A 78 -7.87 -5.27 10.16
C LEU A 78 -8.94 -5.91 11.05
N LYS A 79 -9.10 -5.35 12.25
CA LYS A 79 -10.23 -5.64 13.12
C LYS A 79 -11.32 -4.62 12.81
N LEU A 80 -12.42 -5.08 12.22
CA LEU A 80 -13.57 -4.20 12.07
C LEU A 80 -14.18 -3.98 13.45
N PRO A 81 -14.21 -2.73 13.93
CA PRO A 81 -14.85 -2.44 15.20
C PRO A 81 -16.35 -2.80 15.13
N GLU A 82 -16.87 -3.40 16.16
CA GLU A 82 -18.27 -3.79 16.22
C GLU A 82 -19.20 -2.58 16.45
N GLY A 83 -20.39 -2.66 15.89
CA GLY A 83 -21.48 -1.71 16.17
C GLY A 83 -21.25 -0.28 15.64
N ASN A 84 -21.47 0.71 16.49
CA ASN A 84 -21.43 2.14 16.12
C ASN A 84 -20.07 2.63 15.62
N ILE A 85 -18.97 2.00 16.01
CA ILE A 85 -17.61 2.41 15.62
C ILE A 85 -17.40 2.19 14.13
N ARG A 86 -17.94 1.11 13.55
CA ARG A 86 -17.87 0.87 12.09
C ARG A 86 -18.49 2.03 11.28
N ASN A 87 -19.66 2.48 11.69
CA ASN A 87 -20.33 3.60 11.03
C ASN A 87 -19.57 4.90 11.23
N THR A 88 -18.89 5.07 12.35
CA THR A 88 -18.03 6.21 12.64
C THR A 88 -16.80 6.21 11.74
N VAL A 89 -16.13 5.07 11.58
CA VAL A 89 -14.99 4.92 10.66
C VAL A 89 -15.40 5.28 9.24
N LEU A 90 -16.49 4.72 8.73
CA LEU A 90 -16.97 5.00 7.37
C LEU A 90 -17.32 6.49 7.19
N LYS A 91 -17.96 7.14 8.16
CA LYS A 91 -18.26 8.57 8.12
C LYS A 91 -17.01 9.42 8.16
N ILE A 92 -16.06 9.12 9.04
CA ILE A 92 -14.80 9.86 9.15
C ILE A 92 -14.00 9.72 7.86
N SER A 93 -13.82 8.50 7.35
CA SER A 93 -13.04 8.25 6.12
C SER A 93 -13.67 8.94 4.91
N SER A 94 -15.00 8.85 4.74
CA SER A 94 -15.68 9.52 3.62
C SER A 94 -15.64 11.05 3.73
N THR A 95 -15.82 11.59 4.93
CA THR A 95 -15.76 13.04 5.15
C THR A 95 -14.34 13.55 4.94
N ARG A 96 -13.35 12.86 5.46
CA ARG A 96 -11.94 13.20 5.26
C ARG A 96 -11.54 13.13 3.79
N LEU A 97 -11.95 12.07 3.06
CA LEU A 97 -11.73 11.94 1.63
C LEU A 97 -12.16 13.21 0.89
N LEU A 98 -13.41 13.63 1.09
CA LEU A 98 -13.97 14.79 0.41
C LEU A 98 -13.31 16.11 0.82
N ILE A 99 -13.12 16.33 2.12
CA ILE A 99 -12.51 17.56 2.63
C ILE A 99 -11.05 17.65 2.22
N SER A 100 -10.28 16.57 2.36
CA SER A 100 -8.85 16.57 2.02
C SER A 100 -8.64 16.74 0.52
N LEU A 101 -9.48 16.10 -0.31
CA LEU A 101 -9.41 16.27 -1.76
C LEU A 101 -9.73 17.70 -2.16
N ALA A 102 -10.84 18.27 -1.67
CA ALA A 102 -11.24 19.64 -1.97
C ALA A 102 -10.22 20.66 -1.46
N ALA A 103 -9.80 20.55 -0.21
CA ALA A 103 -8.81 21.46 0.38
C ALA A 103 -7.44 21.34 -0.32
N GLY A 104 -7.01 20.13 -0.63
CA GLY A 104 -5.76 19.89 -1.34
C GLY A 104 -5.75 20.52 -2.73
N ILE A 105 -6.85 20.38 -3.50
CA ILE A 105 -7.01 21.01 -4.81
C ILE A 105 -6.94 22.54 -4.69
N LEU A 106 -7.68 23.13 -3.75
CA LEU A 106 -7.71 24.58 -3.57
C LEU A 106 -6.33 25.12 -3.15
N ILE A 107 -5.68 24.46 -2.21
CA ILE A 107 -4.35 24.84 -1.73
C ILE A 107 -3.32 24.72 -2.86
N ALA A 108 -3.31 23.61 -3.56
CA ALA A 108 -2.37 23.38 -4.67
C ALA A 108 -2.58 24.36 -5.83
N HIS A 109 -3.83 24.71 -6.14
CA HIS A 109 -4.13 25.69 -7.18
C HIS A 109 -3.72 27.10 -6.77
N TRP A 110 -4.13 27.58 -5.60
CA TRP A 110 -3.96 28.98 -5.22
C TRP A 110 -2.61 29.30 -4.59
N LEU A 111 -2.02 28.37 -3.79
CA LEU A 111 -0.72 28.62 -3.16
C LEU A 111 0.45 28.14 -4.03
N ALA A 112 0.32 26.99 -4.69
CA ALA A 112 1.39 26.45 -5.52
C ALA A 112 1.28 26.82 -7.01
N GLY A 113 0.18 27.51 -7.43
CA GLY A 113 -0.02 27.95 -8.81
C GLY A 113 -0.24 26.82 -9.82
N LEU A 114 -0.62 25.62 -9.36
CA LEU A 114 -0.87 24.49 -10.24
C LEU A 114 -2.18 24.69 -11.03
N SER A 115 -2.25 24.13 -12.25
CA SER A 115 -3.54 24.06 -12.96
C SER A 115 -4.53 23.20 -12.18
N TRP A 116 -5.83 23.41 -12.36
CA TRP A 116 -6.88 22.66 -11.65
C TRP A 116 -6.73 21.14 -11.81
N SER A 117 -6.39 20.70 -13.01
CA SER A 117 -6.21 19.28 -13.31
C SER A 117 -5.01 18.69 -12.56
N VAL A 118 -3.86 19.37 -12.58
CA VAL A 118 -2.65 18.93 -11.85
C VAL A 118 -2.84 19.04 -10.34
N ALA A 119 -3.56 20.04 -9.85
CA ALA A 119 -3.93 20.17 -8.44
C ALA A 119 -4.79 18.99 -7.97
N GLY A 120 -5.68 18.48 -8.85
CA GLY A 120 -6.44 17.26 -8.60
C GLY A 120 -5.56 16.03 -8.41
N VAL A 121 -4.62 15.79 -9.32
CA VAL A 121 -3.65 14.70 -9.22
C VAL A 121 -2.83 14.81 -7.93
N TYR A 122 -2.27 15.98 -7.66
CA TYR A 122 -1.52 16.23 -6.43
C TYR A 122 -2.34 15.95 -5.17
N SER A 123 -3.58 16.41 -5.14
CA SER A 123 -4.46 16.20 -4.00
C SER A 123 -4.79 14.72 -3.77
N ALA A 124 -4.99 13.94 -4.84
CA ALA A 124 -5.22 12.51 -4.75
C ALA A 124 -3.99 11.75 -4.24
N ILE A 125 -2.79 12.14 -4.67
CA ILE A 125 -1.52 11.57 -4.15
C ILE A 125 -1.37 11.85 -2.65
N VAL A 126 -1.61 13.09 -2.21
CA VAL A 126 -1.49 13.49 -0.79
C VAL A 126 -2.58 12.85 0.08
N LEU A 127 -3.71 12.48 -0.50
CA LEU A 127 -4.79 11.78 0.20
C LEU A 127 -4.37 10.39 0.67
N ALA A 128 -3.54 9.68 -0.10
CA ALA A 128 -3.07 8.35 0.21
C ALA A 128 -2.15 8.37 1.44
N THR A 129 -2.72 8.08 2.61
CA THR A 129 -1.97 7.93 3.86
C THR A 129 -1.83 6.45 4.19
N GLY A 130 -0.72 5.85 3.80
CA GLY A 130 -0.52 4.42 3.90
C GLY A 130 -0.37 3.86 5.31
N PRO A 131 -0.74 2.59 5.52
CA PRO A 131 -0.50 1.87 6.77
C PRO A 131 0.98 1.79 7.13
N THR A 132 1.87 1.81 6.15
CA THR A 132 3.32 1.86 6.33
C THR A 132 3.82 3.04 7.17
N VAL A 133 3.09 4.16 7.14
CA VAL A 133 3.40 5.36 7.92
C VAL A 133 2.55 5.42 9.18
N VAL A 134 1.25 5.16 9.05
CA VAL A 134 0.28 5.33 10.15
C VAL A 134 0.50 4.29 11.25
N THR A 135 0.71 3.03 10.89
CA THR A 135 0.85 1.95 11.89
C THR A 135 2.06 2.15 12.81
N PRO A 136 3.30 2.34 12.30
CA PRO A 136 4.44 2.59 13.17
C PRO A 136 4.31 3.85 14.02
N LEU A 137 3.73 4.92 13.46
CA LEU A 137 3.54 6.16 14.20
C LEU A 137 2.56 6.00 15.36
N VAL A 138 1.41 5.35 15.12
CA VAL A 138 0.39 5.06 16.15
C VAL A 138 0.96 4.19 17.27
N GLU A 139 1.80 3.22 16.94
CA GLU A 139 2.47 2.34 17.92
C GLU A 139 3.55 3.08 18.71
N GLN A 140 4.33 3.92 18.07
CA GLN A 140 5.37 4.71 18.73
C GLN A 140 4.78 5.69 19.77
N ILE A 141 3.67 6.34 19.45
CA ILE A 141 2.98 7.27 20.37
C ILE A 141 2.07 6.54 21.36
N LYS A 142 1.96 5.20 21.26
CA LYS A 142 1.11 4.35 22.10
C LYS A 142 -0.34 4.85 22.18
N LEU A 143 -0.91 5.18 21.03
CA LEU A 143 -2.26 5.70 20.95
C LEU A 143 -3.27 4.65 21.40
N ALA A 144 -4.17 5.02 22.31
CA ALA A 144 -5.14 4.09 22.87
C ALA A 144 -6.24 3.74 21.84
N SER A 145 -6.76 2.50 21.93
CA SER A 145 -8.03 2.10 21.28
C SER A 145 -9.20 2.95 21.86
N PRO A 146 -10.21 3.33 21.04
CA PRO A 146 -10.45 2.91 19.65
C PRO A 146 -9.80 3.80 18.58
N LEU A 147 -9.13 4.90 18.98
CA LEU A 147 -8.60 5.86 18.01
C LEU A 147 -7.47 5.28 17.14
N SER A 148 -6.61 4.43 17.72
CA SER A 148 -5.56 3.74 16.98
C SER A 148 -6.13 2.83 15.89
N GLU A 149 -7.18 2.08 16.19
CA GLU A 149 -7.84 1.19 15.24
C GLU A 149 -8.53 1.95 14.11
N VAL A 150 -9.17 3.07 14.44
CA VAL A 150 -9.80 3.96 13.45
C VAL A 150 -8.76 4.50 12.47
N LEU A 151 -7.63 5.00 12.95
CA LEU A 151 -6.58 5.57 12.10
C LEU A 151 -5.91 4.52 11.21
N LYS A 152 -5.64 3.33 11.76
CA LYS A 152 -5.09 2.20 10.99
C LYS A 152 -6.07 1.76 9.88
N ALA A 153 -7.34 1.60 10.23
CA ALA A 153 -8.38 1.21 9.27
C ALA A 153 -8.59 2.28 8.18
N GLU A 154 -8.57 3.55 8.56
CA GLU A 154 -8.69 4.66 7.62
C GLU A 154 -7.54 4.70 6.63
N GLY A 155 -6.29 4.63 7.09
CA GLY A 155 -5.11 4.61 6.23
C GLY A 155 -5.15 3.46 5.23
N LEU A 156 -5.53 2.26 5.68
CA LEU A 156 -5.63 1.07 4.84
C LEU A 156 -6.68 1.20 3.72
N VAL A 157 -7.79 1.90 3.98
CA VAL A 157 -8.85 2.11 2.99
C VAL A 157 -8.52 3.25 2.04
N LEU A 158 -7.95 4.35 2.57
CA LEU A 158 -7.68 5.55 1.77
C LEU A 158 -6.47 5.39 0.84
N GLU A 159 -5.51 4.52 1.15
CA GLU A 159 -4.33 4.31 0.30
C GLU A 159 -4.71 3.77 -1.09
N PRO A 160 -5.42 2.65 -1.25
CA PRO A 160 -5.84 2.18 -2.57
C PRO A 160 -6.76 3.18 -3.30
N ILE A 161 -7.64 3.86 -2.57
CA ILE A 161 -8.54 4.86 -3.16
C ILE A 161 -7.73 6.04 -3.71
N GLY A 162 -6.78 6.54 -2.94
CA GLY A 162 -5.92 7.66 -3.34
C GLY A 162 -5.04 7.29 -4.54
N ALA A 163 -4.42 6.11 -4.52
CA ALA A 163 -3.57 5.63 -5.60
C ALA A 163 -4.34 5.49 -6.92
N VAL A 164 -5.47 4.78 -6.90
CA VAL A 164 -6.33 4.61 -8.09
C VAL A 164 -6.85 5.96 -8.60
N LEU A 165 -7.30 6.84 -7.68
CA LEU A 165 -7.81 8.16 -8.06
C LEU A 165 -6.71 9.04 -8.65
N ALA A 166 -5.49 9.01 -8.10
CA ALA A 166 -4.36 9.77 -8.62
C ALA A 166 -4.01 9.37 -10.05
N LEU A 167 -3.97 8.05 -10.33
CA LEU A 167 -3.72 7.54 -11.68
C LEU A 167 -4.83 7.93 -12.65
N LEU A 168 -6.09 7.76 -12.28
CA LEU A 168 -7.22 8.12 -13.13
C LEU A 168 -7.28 9.61 -13.45
N LEU A 169 -6.97 10.47 -12.47
CA LEU A 169 -6.85 11.89 -12.70
C LEU A 169 -5.66 12.24 -13.59
N LEU A 170 -4.57 11.49 -13.50
CA LEU A 170 -3.43 11.64 -14.39
C LEU A 170 -3.80 11.22 -15.82
N GLU A 171 -4.45 10.08 -16.03
CA GLU A 171 -4.98 9.62 -17.32
C GLU A 171 -5.94 10.67 -17.93
N PHE A 172 -6.78 11.29 -17.09
CA PHE A 172 -7.64 12.39 -17.51
C PHE A 172 -6.84 13.63 -17.97
N VAL A 173 -5.78 13.99 -17.25
CA VAL A 173 -4.89 15.11 -17.62
C VAL A 173 -4.13 14.85 -18.90
N LEU A 174 -3.70 13.61 -19.11
CA LEU A 174 -2.98 13.18 -20.33
C LEU A 174 -3.89 13.03 -21.55
N GLY A 175 -5.23 13.02 -21.36
CA GLY A 175 -6.22 12.93 -22.42
C GLY A 175 -6.64 11.51 -22.79
N ASP A 176 -6.28 10.52 -21.96
CA ASP A 176 -6.72 9.12 -22.15
C ASP A 176 -8.19 8.93 -21.72
N LEU A 177 -8.66 9.77 -20.79
CA LEU A 177 -10.06 9.84 -20.36
C LEU A 177 -10.66 11.20 -20.74
N HIS A 178 -11.86 11.20 -21.29
CA HIS A 178 -12.46 12.40 -21.89
C HIS A 178 -13.52 13.09 -21.01
N GLY A 179 -13.85 12.52 -19.85
CA GLY A 179 -14.88 13.10 -18.96
C GLY A 179 -14.84 12.59 -17.53
N ILE A 180 -15.36 13.42 -16.60
CA ILE A 180 -15.47 13.06 -15.18
C ILE A 180 -16.29 11.79 -14.98
N GLN A 181 -17.27 11.55 -15.84
CA GLN A 181 -18.08 10.33 -15.80
C GLN A 181 -17.25 9.07 -16.09
N GLU A 182 -16.33 9.15 -17.05
CA GLU A 182 -15.41 8.05 -17.38
C GLU A 182 -14.45 7.77 -16.22
N VAL A 183 -13.90 8.82 -15.60
CA VAL A 183 -13.09 8.71 -14.39
C VAL A 183 -13.85 8.01 -13.27
N PHE A 184 -15.10 8.37 -13.04
CA PHE A 184 -15.92 7.75 -12.00
C PHE A 184 -16.23 6.28 -12.29
N ILE A 185 -16.56 5.95 -13.52
CA ILE A 185 -16.82 4.55 -13.95
C ILE A 185 -15.54 3.71 -13.78
N ALA A 186 -14.39 4.22 -14.25
CA ALA A 186 -13.11 3.54 -14.11
C ALA A 186 -12.72 3.36 -12.64
N LEU A 187 -12.97 4.36 -11.79
CA LEU A 187 -12.75 4.25 -10.34
C LEU A 187 -13.58 3.12 -9.73
N MET A 188 -14.87 3.06 -10.05
CA MET A 188 -15.76 2.00 -9.56
C MET A 188 -15.35 0.62 -10.08
N GLN A 189 -14.92 0.52 -11.33
CA GLN A 189 -14.44 -0.73 -11.90
C GLN A 189 -13.14 -1.20 -11.24
N ARG A 190 -12.13 -0.34 -11.10
CA ARG A 190 -10.83 -0.69 -10.52
C ARG A 190 -10.95 -1.02 -9.03
N LEU A 191 -11.62 -0.17 -8.25
CA LEU A 191 -11.83 -0.43 -6.82
C LEU A 191 -12.80 -1.59 -6.58
N GLY A 192 -13.97 -1.56 -7.22
CA GLY A 192 -14.99 -2.60 -7.04
C GLY A 192 -14.55 -3.96 -7.58
N GLY A 193 -13.96 -3.99 -8.78
CA GLY A 193 -13.38 -5.19 -9.37
C GLY A 193 -12.27 -5.78 -8.51
N GLY A 194 -11.35 -4.92 -8.06
CA GLY A 194 -10.27 -5.33 -7.15
C GLY A 194 -10.81 -5.93 -5.86
N VAL A 195 -11.76 -5.28 -5.21
CA VAL A 195 -12.38 -5.82 -3.99
C VAL A 195 -13.06 -7.17 -4.24
N LEU A 196 -13.81 -7.34 -5.31
CA LEU A 196 -14.47 -8.60 -5.64
C LEU A 196 -13.47 -9.73 -5.90
N ILE A 197 -12.40 -9.44 -6.66
CA ILE A 197 -11.31 -10.40 -6.89
C ILE A 197 -10.62 -10.72 -5.55
N GLY A 198 -10.36 -9.71 -4.73
CA GLY A 198 -9.73 -9.88 -3.42
C GLY A 198 -10.54 -10.73 -2.46
N LEU A 199 -11.85 -10.51 -2.36
CA LEU A 199 -12.73 -11.31 -1.51
C LEU A 199 -12.77 -12.78 -1.95
N SER A 200 -12.89 -13.03 -3.26
CA SER A 200 -12.91 -14.38 -3.82
C SER A 200 -11.56 -15.09 -3.68
N SER A 201 -10.47 -14.40 -3.96
CA SER A 201 -9.12 -14.94 -3.84
C SER A 201 -8.72 -15.18 -2.38
N GLY A 202 -9.07 -14.27 -1.46
CA GLY A 202 -8.86 -14.45 -0.03
C GLY A 202 -9.62 -15.64 0.53
N TRP A 203 -10.86 -15.86 0.05
CA TRP A 203 -11.63 -17.05 0.39
C TRP A 203 -10.93 -18.34 -0.11
N LEU A 204 -10.48 -18.34 -1.37
CA LEU A 204 -9.77 -19.48 -1.97
C LEU A 204 -8.46 -19.78 -1.23
N LEU A 205 -7.66 -18.75 -0.95
CA LEU A 205 -6.43 -18.88 -0.18
C LEU A 205 -6.70 -19.49 1.21
N SER A 206 -7.74 -19.02 1.89
CA SER A 206 -8.15 -19.56 3.19
C SER A 206 -8.47 -21.05 3.13
N GLU A 207 -9.16 -21.51 2.07
CA GLU A 207 -9.47 -22.95 1.90
C GLU A 207 -8.21 -23.77 1.60
N ILE A 208 -7.28 -23.24 0.81
CA ILE A 208 -5.98 -23.87 0.54
C ILE A 208 -5.20 -24.03 1.85
N LEU A 209 -5.09 -22.97 2.63
CA LEU A 209 -4.33 -22.96 3.89
C LEU A 209 -4.93 -23.88 4.95
N LYS A 210 -6.25 -24.00 5.03
CA LYS A 210 -6.91 -24.98 5.91
C LYS A 210 -6.50 -26.42 5.60
N LYS A 211 -6.37 -26.77 4.31
CA LYS A 211 -5.94 -28.11 3.89
C LYS A 211 -4.49 -28.38 4.22
N ILE A 212 -3.65 -27.37 4.09
CA ILE A 212 -2.19 -27.48 4.28
C ILE A 212 -1.83 -27.50 5.78
N LYS A 213 -2.58 -26.83 6.64
CA LYS A 213 -2.28 -26.61 8.07
C LYS A 213 -1.92 -27.87 8.84
N ASN A 214 -2.48 -29.03 8.47
CA ASN A 214 -2.23 -30.29 9.14
C ASN A 214 -1.09 -31.12 8.55
N GLU A 215 -0.61 -30.79 7.36
CA GLU A 215 0.32 -31.61 6.58
C GLU A 215 1.63 -30.92 6.26
N ALA A 216 1.65 -29.58 6.28
CA ALA A 216 2.79 -28.80 5.83
C ALA A 216 3.56 -28.14 6.99
N SER A 217 4.88 -27.99 6.76
CA SER A 217 5.73 -27.14 7.58
C SER A 217 5.33 -25.67 7.39
N TYR A 218 5.48 -24.87 8.43
CA TYR A 218 5.20 -23.43 8.44
C TYR A 218 5.82 -22.65 7.26
N GLY A 219 7.02 -23.04 6.81
CA GLY A 219 7.65 -22.42 5.63
C GLY A 219 6.85 -22.60 4.34
N ILE A 220 6.12 -23.71 4.20
CA ILE A 220 5.28 -23.96 3.03
C ILE A 220 4.03 -23.07 3.05
N GLU A 221 3.41 -22.87 4.22
CA GLU A 221 2.26 -21.97 4.37
C GLU A 221 2.63 -20.54 3.93
N LEU A 222 3.80 -20.05 4.36
CA LEU A 222 4.29 -18.74 3.96
C LEU A 222 4.55 -18.65 2.45
N GLN A 223 5.25 -19.61 1.87
CA GLN A 223 5.55 -19.63 0.43
C GLN A 223 4.26 -19.66 -0.41
N VAL A 224 3.28 -20.46 -0.02
CA VAL A 224 1.97 -20.51 -0.68
C VAL A 224 1.25 -19.18 -0.58
N THR A 225 1.27 -18.56 0.60
CA THR A 225 0.63 -17.25 0.82
C THR A 225 1.27 -16.17 -0.05
N LEU A 226 2.59 -16.04 -0.03
CA LEU A 226 3.32 -15.06 -0.82
C LEU A 226 3.12 -15.28 -2.33
N GLY A 227 3.29 -16.50 -2.80
CA GLY A 227 3.09 -16.84 -4.20
C GLY A 227 1.66 -16.55 -4.68
N PHE A 228 0.68 -16.84 -3.83
CA PHE A 228 -0.72 -16.58 -4.15
C PHE A 228 -1.05 -15.08 -4.20
N ILE A 229 -0.55 -14.28 -3.25
CA ILE A 229 -0.73 -12.83 -3.22
C ILE A 229 -0.14 -12.20 -4.48
N PHE A 230 1.10 -12.56 -4.82
CA PHE A 230 1.78 -12.03 -6.01
C PHE A 230 1.07 -12.43 -7.31
N LEU A 231 0.56 -13.67 -7.37
CA LEU A 231 -0.22 -14.12 -8.52
C LEU A 231 -1.52 -13.31 -8.67
N VAL A 232 -2.27 -13.12 -7.59
CA VAL A 232 -3.53 -12.35 -7.61
C VAL A 232 -3.25 -10.90 -7.99
N TYR A 233 -2.22 -10.29 -7.40
CA TYR A 233 -1.81 -8.94 -7.75
C TYR A 233 -1.46 -8.84 -9.25
N GLY A 234 -0.63 -9.74 -9.77
CA GLY A 234 -0.24 -9.74 -11.18
C GLY A 234 -1.43 -9.95 -12.13
N ILE A 235 -2.38 -10.82 -11.79
CA ILE A 235 -3.62 -11.00 -12.57
C ILE A 235 -4.45 -9.72 -12.56
N CYS A 236 -4.60 -9.08 -11.41
CA CYS A 236 -5.32 -7.82 -11.28
C CYS A 236 -4.69 -6.74 -12.15
N GLU A 237 -3.38 -6.52 -12.05
CA GLU A 237 -2.66 -5.50 -12.82
C GLU A 237 -2.71 -5.74 -14.32
N TYR A 238 -2.70 -7.01 -14.74
CA TYR A 238 -2.77 -7.36 -16.16
C TYR A 238 -4.13 -7.07 -16.80
N PHE A 239 -5.23 -7.39 -16.11
CA PHE A 239 -6.59 -7.23 -16.65
C PHE A 239 -7.23 -5.89 -16.29
N LEU A 240 -6.89 -5.33 -15.15
CA LEU A 240 -7.50 -4.12 -14.62
C LEU A 240 -6.45 -3.34 -13.79
N PRO A 241 -5.63 -2.51 -14.44
CA PRO A 241 -4.54 -1.78 -13.79
C PRO A 241 -4.97 -1.09 -12.48
N GLU A 242 -4.11 -1.10 -11.46
CA GLU A 242 -4.33 -0.57 -10.11
C GLU A 242 -5.43 -1.29 -9.29
N SER A 243 -6.06 -2.32 -9.82
CA SER A 243 -7.03 -3.12 -9.05
C SER A 243 -6.37 -4.12 -8.08
N GLY A 244 -5.07 -4.35 -8.22
CA GLY A 244 -4.28 -5.23 -7.35
C GLY A 244 -4.18 -4.71 -5.92
N LEU A 245 -4.13 -3.39 -5.73
CA LEU A 245 -4.06 -2.78 -4.40
C LEU A 245 -5.33 -3.07 -3.55
N PRO A 246 -6.54 -2.71 -4.01
CA PRO A 246 -7.75 -3.06 -3.25
C PRO A 246 -7.99 -4.57 -3.15
N ALA A 247 -7.53 -5.36 -4.14
CA ALA A 247 -7.62 -6.82 -4.08
C ALA A 247 -6.76 -7.38 -2.95
N SER A 248 -5.56 -6.87 -2.76
CA SER A 248 -4.66 -7.29 -1.68
C SER A 248 -5.25 -7.02 -0.29
N VAL A 249 -5.79 -5.82 -0.07
CA VAL A 249 -6.49 -5.47 1.19
C VAL A 249 -7.65 -6.41 1.45
N ALA A 250 -8.52 -6.61 0.46
CA ALA A 250 -9.71 -7.44 0.60
C ALA A 250 -9.38 -8.93 0.81
N SER A 251 -8.34 -9.42 0.13
CA SER A 251 -7.85 -10.79 0.31
C SER A 251 -7.28 -11.00 1.72
N GLY A 252 -6.42 -10.09 2.19
CA GLY A 252 -5.89 -10.11 3.56
C GLY A 252 -7.00 -10.09 4.61
N PHE A 253 -7.98 -9.21 4.43
CA PHE A 253 -9.13 -9.11 5.32
C PHE A 253 -9.89 -10.44 5.46
N ILE A 254 -10.21 -11.13 4.35
CA ILE A 254 -10.90 -12.42 4.38
C ILE A 254 -10.05 -13.49 5.09
N VAL A 255 -8.76 -13.57 4.79
CA VAL A 255 -7.84 -14.51 5.45
C VAL A 255 -7.76 -14.22 6.94
N GLY A 256 -7.69 -12.96 7.32
CA GLY A 256 -7.67 -12.50 8.70
C GLY A 256 -8.93 -12.86 9.51
N GLN A 257 -10.10 -12.79 8.90
CA GLN A 257 -11.37 -13.13 9.57
C GLN A 257 -11.58 -14.63 9.77
N ARG A 258 -10.89 -15.46 8.97
CA ARG A 258 -11.12 -16.92 8.99
C ARG A 258 -10.23 -17.68 9.97
N GLU A 259 -9.30 -17.01 10.64
CA GLU A 259 -8.39 -17.59 11.65
C GLU A 259 -7.66 -18.87 11.21
N VAL A 260 -7.35 -18.95 9.91
CA VAL A 260 -6.79 -20.17 9.31
C VAL A 260 -5.31 -20.31 9.60
N ILE A 261 -4.63 -19.21 9.85
CA ILE A 261 -3.19 -19.12 10.06
C ILE A 261 -2.92 -18.68 11.49
N ASP A 262 -1.77 -19.08 12.01
CA ASP A 262 -1.19 -18.46 13.20
C ASP A 262 -0.79 -17.02 12.80
N LYS A 263 -1.74 -16.08 13.04
CA LYS A 263 -1.64 -14.68 12.63
C LYS A 263 -0.34 -14.04 13.11
N GLU A 264 0.06 -14.33 14.33
CA GLU A 264 1.24 -13.74 14.95
C GLU A 264 2.53 -14.11 14.20
N LYS A 265 2.63 -15.33 13.71
CA LYS A 265 3.79 -15.77 12.93
C LYS A 265 3.80 -15.23 11.51
N LEU A 266 2.64 -15.17 10.86
CA LEU A 266 2.53 -14.63 9.50
C LEU A 266 2.78 -13.12 9.51
N ASP A 267 2.22 -12.43 10.48
CA ASP A 267 2.36 -10.99 10.68
C ASP A 267 3.83 -10.58 10.89
N ASN A 268 4.53 -11.28 11.77
CA ASN A 268 5.94 -11.04 12.01
C ASN A 268 6.80 -11.18 10.75
N LEU A 269 6.55 -12.20 9.92
CA LEU A 269 7.34 -12.45 8.72
C LEU A 269 6.98 -11.55 7.55
N ILE A 270 5.68 -11.30 7.32
CA ILE A 270 5.25 -10.37 6.29
C ILE A 270 5.66 -8.96 6.67
N GLY A 271 5.50 -8.58 7.94
CA GLY A 271 5.95 -7.31 8.46
C GLY A 271 7.46 -7.10 8.33
N GLU A 272 8.28 -8.13 8.56
CA GLU A 272 9.73 -8.06 8.33
C GLU A 272 10.07 -7.91 6.84
N LEU A 273 9.40 -8.66 5.94
CA LEU A 273 9.60 -8.56 4.50
C LEU A 273 9.09 -7.23 3.91
N ALA A 274 7.95 -6.76 4.37
CA ALA A 274 7.37 -5.49 3.93
C ALA A 274 8.16 -4.26 4.39
N GLN A 275 9.02 -4.43 5.37
CA GLN A 275 9.89 -3.40 5.91
C GLN A 275 11.30 -3.41 5.30
N LEU A 276 11.65 -4.37 4.46
CA LEU A 276 12.88 -4.39 3.66
C LEU A 276 12.78 -3.47 2.45
#